data_1a07b0a271e3b99063c9e3813545cab4
#
_entry.id   1a07b0a271e3b99063c9e3813545cab4
#
_cell.length_a   1.000
_cell.length_b   1.000
_cell.length_c   1.000
_cell.angle_alpha   90.00
_cell.angle_beta   90.00
_cell.angle_gamma   90.00
#
_symmetry.space_group_name_H-M   'P 1'
#
loop_
_entity.id
_entity.type
_entity.pdbx_description
1 polymer ?
#
loop_
_entity_poly.entity_id
_entity_poly.type
_entity_poly.pdbx_seq_one_letter_code
_entity_poly.pdbx_strand_id
1 'polypeptide(L)'
;DLKTPIVYVNNEIYNKTNNIYSLYLAKDYLLQEDTILLESDLVFEEAVLQKLINHPYPSLVLVDKFESWMDGTVVTLDEDDNIQAFVSKREFDFKRIDEYYKTVNIYKFSKEFSELYYVPFLEIYCKAMGTNEYYEQVLKVITFLDDPHIKAVRLEGEKWYEIDDVQDLDIAESIFSEGTEKLHKFQKRYGGYWRYPKMLDFCYLVNPYFPNKKLIDEMQANFQTLLTQYPSGMHINSLIAAKNFGLKEPQIIVGNGAAELIKSLMEKLTGKIGVLHPSFEEYANRRKAEDLVPFVCQNPDYTYTADELMEFYDKTDIKNLLIVNPDNPSGNYIPKADVIRLIAWAKQRSIKLVIDESFVDFVDMEENTTLLEQSLLNSNPHLYVVKSISKSYGVPGLRLGILASGDAEAIATMKKDVAIWNINSFAEFYMQIYEKYKSSYAAGLTRFYQTRKKFIEDLAEIPFLRVIPSQANYVLCEITKDYTSTELTTILLEDNILIKDLSTKKGFEGKQYVRIAVRDEEDNQMLIFALKALLLK
;
A
#
# COMPACT_ATOMS: atom_id res chain seq x y z
N ASP A 1 -7.00 38.62 -7.84
CA ASP A 1 -6.40 39.95 -8.17
C ASP A 1 -5.18 40.17 -7.26
N LEU A 2 -4.00 39.92 -7.80
CA LEU A 2 -2.75 40.19 -7.08
C LEU A 2 -2.57 41.72 -6.99
N LYS A 3 -2.39 42.22 -5.77
CA LYS A 3 -2.12 43.65 -5.52
C LYS A 3 -0.65 44.03 -5.80
N THR A 4 0.20 43.05 -6.00
CA THR A 4 1.64 43.21 -6.25
C THR A 4 1.89 43.42 -7.74
N PRO A 5 2.75 44.36 -8.14
CA PRO A 5 3.15 44.54 -9.53
C PRO A 5 3.75 43.27 -10.12
N ILE A 6 3.36 42.92 -11.33
CA ILE A 6 3.88 41.77 -12.04
C ILE A 6 4.67 42.24 -13.25
N VAL A 7 5.90 41.74 -13.38
CA VAL A 7 6.76 41.96 -14.55
C VAL A 7 7.01 40.64 -15.25
N TYR A 8 6.78 40.62 -16.56
CA TYR A 8 7.03 39.45 -17.39
C TYR A 8 8.37 39.59 -18.12
N VAL A 9 9.24 38.59 -17.93
CA VAL A 9 10.51 38.50 -18.66
C VAL A 9 10.43 37.28 -19.58
N ASN A 10 10.29 37.53 -20.88
CA ASN A 10 10.05 36.47 -21.87
C ASN A 10 11.36 35.84 -22.34
N ASN A 11 11.44 34.50 -22.30
CA ASN A 11 12.46 33.72 -22.97
C ASN A 11 11.94 33.28 -24.34
N GLU A 12 12.26 34.00 -25.41
CA GLU A 12 11.76 33.69 -26.75
C GLU A 12 12.33 32.39 -27.34
N ILE A 13 13.42 31.89 -26.77
CA ILE A 13 14.10 30.67 -27.20
C ILE A 13 14.00 29.54 -26.16
N TYR A 14 12.95 29.54 -25.35
CA TYR A 14 12.74 28.58 -24.26
C TYR A 14 12.83 27.11 -24.71
N ASN A 15 12.45 26.82 -25.94
CA ASN A 15 12.51 25.45 -26.54
C ASN A 15 13.93 25.00 -26.93
N LYS A 16 14.94 25.87 -26.79
CA LYS A 16 16.37 25.60 -27.07
C LYS A 16 17.26 25.81 -25.85
N THR A 17 16.70 26.28 -24.76
CA THR A 17 17.39 26.59 -23.50
C THR A 17 16.71 25.89 -22.34
N ASN A 18 17.36 25.88 -21.19
CA ASN A 18 16.76 25.42 -19.94
C ASN A 18 16.52 26.60 -18.98
N ASN A 19 16.05 26.31 -17.75
CA ASN A 19 15.65 27.30 -16.74
C ASN A 19 16.77 28.28 -16.37
N ILE A 20 18.04 27.90 -16.48
CA ILE A 20 19.20 28.80 -16.28
C ILE A 20 19.13 30.05 -17.15
N TYR A 21 18.69 29.93 -18.41
CA TYR A 21 18.61 31.08 -19.32
C TYR A 21 17.43 31.99 -19.00
N SER A 22 16.31 31.43 -18.59
CA SER A 22 15.17 32.23 -18.13
C SER A 22 15.56 33.08 -16.90
N LEU A 23 16.29 32.47 -15.97
CA LEU A 23 16.81 33.22 -14.80
C LEU A 23 17.88 34.22 -15.19
N TYR A 24 18.75 33.90 -16.16
CA TYR A 24 19.73 34.84 -16.69
C TYR A 24 19.08 36.09 -17.27
N LEU A 25 17.96 35.97 -17.97
CA LEU A 25 17.21 37.11 -18.49
C LEU A 25 16.60 37.98 -17.39
N ALA A 26 16.27 37.37 -16.25
CA ALA A 26 15.69 38.05 -15.09
C ALA A 26 16.73 38.51 -14.05
N LYS A 27 18.03 38.32 -14.30
CA LYS A 27 19.11 38.52 -13.31
C LYS A 27 19.15 39.91 -12.69
N ASP A 28 18.74 40.96 -13.42
CA ASP A 28 18.78 42.34 -12.92
C ASP A 28 17.81 42.56 -11.75
N TYR A 29 16.78 41.72 -11.61
CA TYR A 29 15.87 41.73 -10.45
C TYR A 29 16.53 41.14 -9.20
N LEU A 30 17.41 40.14 -9.35
CA LEU A 30 18.21 39.59 -8.25
C LEU A 30 19.19 40.59 -7.62
N LEU A 31 19.55 41.63 -8.36
CA LEU A 31 20.48 42.69 -7.90
C LEU A 31 19.78 43.86 -7.19
N GLN A 32 18.44 43.89 -7.17
CA GLN A 32 17.70 45.02 -6.60
C GLN A 32 17.46 44.86 -5.10
N GLU A 33 17.03 43.67 -4.67
CA GLU A 33 16.66 43.37 -3.28
C GLU A 33 16.80 41.87 -3.00
N ASP A 34 16.57 41.46 -1.75
CA ASP A 34 16.48 40.05 -1.39
C ASP A 34 15.33 39.36 -2.17
N THR A 35 15.60 38.21 -2.74
CA THR A 35 14.71 37.56 -3.69
C THR A 35 14.35 36.15 -3.24
N ILE A 36 13.08 35.74 -3.45
CA ILE A 36 12.65 34.35 -3.38
C ILE A 36 12.48 33.86 -4.81
N LEU A 37 13.21 32.80 -5.16
CA LEU A 37 13.08 32.08 -6.43
C LEU A 37 12.18 30.87 -6.24
N LEU A 38 11.16 30.75 -7.08
CA LEU A 38 10.17 29.67 -7.06
C LEU A 38 10.03 29.10 -8.47
N GLU A 39 9.94 27.78 -8.59
CA GLU A 39 9.48 27.16 -9.83
C GLU A 39 7.94 27.14 -9.91
N SER A 40 7.39 27.10 -11.11
CA SER A 40 5.95 27.32 -11.34
C SER A 40 5.08 26.09 -11.23
N ASP A 41 5.69 24.91 -11.12
CA ASP A 41 5.09 23.57 -11.04
C ASP A 41 4.97 23.05 -9.61
N LEU A 42 5.12 23.93 -8.64
CA LEU A 42 5.06 23.60 -7.21
C LEU A 42 3.69 23.92 -6.62
N VAL A 43 3.18 23.00 -5.81
CA VAL A 43 2.08 23.21 -4.88
C VAL A 43 2.60 23.01 -3.47
N PHE A 44 2.33 23.96 -2.56
CA PHE A 44 2.80 23.91 -1.19
C PHE A 44 1.89 24.69 -0.24
N GLU A 45 1.94 24.37 1.04
CA GLU A 45 1.21 25.11 2.07
C GLU A 45 2.01 26.35 2.52
N GLU A 46 1.31 27.33 3.09
CA GLU A 46 1.90 28.60 3.52
C GLU A 46 3.08 28.43 4.48
N ALA A 47 3.04 27.41 5.34
CA ALA A 47 4.10 27.10 6.31
C ALA A 47 5.47 26.89 5.66
N VAL A 48 5.52 26.38 4.42
CA VAL A 48 6.75 26.21 3.64
C VAL A 48 7.45 27.56 3.41
N LEU A 49 6.72 28.57 2.94
CA LEU A 49 7.28 29.92 2.74
C LEU A 49 7.59 30.62 4.06
N GLN A 50 6.75 30.47 5.07
CA GLN A 50 6.98 31.07 6.38
C GLN A 50 8.28 30.57 7.01
N LYS A 51 8.61 29.28 6.85
CA LYS A 51 9.86 28.69 7.33
C LYS A 51 11.07 29.36 6.68
N LEU A 52 11.00 29.63 5.37
CA LEU A 52 12.06 30.30 4.61
C LEU A 52 12.20 31.79 4.99
N ILE A 53 11.09 32.52 5.04
CA ILE A 53 11.05 33.96 5.29
C ILE A 53 11.58 34.30 6.70
N ASN A 54 11.14 33.52 7.70
CA ASN A 54 11.45 33.75 9.10
C ASN A 54 12.85 33.26 9.50
N HIS A 55 13.53 32.50 8.65
CA HIS A 55 14.86 32.00 8.95
C HIS A 55 15.91 33.12 8.95
N PRO A 56 16.78 33.22 9.98
CA PRO A 56 17.72 34.32 10.13
C PRO A 56 18.86 34.35 9.10
N TYR A 57 19.18 33.19 8.51
CA TYR A 57 20.27 33.14 7.52
C TYR A 57 19.86 33.81 6.20
N PRO A 58 20.76 34.58 5.56
CA PRO A 58 20.38 35.41 4.44
C PRO A 58 20.08 34.68 3.14
N SER A 59 20.79 33.60 2.85
CA SER A 59 20.59 32.82 1.60
C SER A 59 20.38 31.36 1.88
N LEU A 60 19.28 30.81 1.38
CA LEU A 60 18.74 29.50 1.78
C LEU A 60 18.22 28.71 0.61
N VAL A 61 18.28 27.39 0.75
CA VAL A 61 17.61 26.41 -0.11
C VAL A 61 16.65 25.58 0.76
N LEU A 62 15.38 25.54 0.43
CA LEU A 62 14.47 24.57 1.04
C LEU A 62 14.76 23.17 0.50
N VAL A 63 14.84 22.21 1.42
CA VAL A 63 15.11 20.80 1.09
C VAL A 63 14.17 19.88 1.84
N ASP A 64 13.84 18.76 1.23
CA ASP A 64 13.13 17.66 1.90
C ASP A 64 13.92 16.36 1.73
N LYS A 65 13.71 15.40 2.63
CA LYS A 65 14.36 14.09 2.53
C LYS A 65 13.99 13.45 1.19
N PHE A 66 14.99 12.95 0.45
CA PHE A 66 14.75 12.38 -0.86
C PHE A 66 13.83 11.14 -0.77
N GLU A 67 12.83 11.09 -1.62
CA GLU A 67 11.91 9.97 -1.79
C GLU A 67 11.93 9.49 -3.24
N SER A 68 11.59 8.23 -3.46
CA SER A 68 11.73 7.56 -4.77
C SER A 68 10.85 8.13 -5.90
N TRP A 69 9.86 8.98 -5.58
CA TRP A 69 9.03 9.67 -6.56
C TRP A 69 9.65 10.98 -7.05
N MET A 70 10.61 11.52 -6.31
CA MET A 70 11.26 12.81 -6.61
C MET A 70 12.27 12.66 -7.75
N ASP A 71 12.34 13.65 -8.61
CA ASP A 71 13.35 13.79 -9.67
C ASP A 71 14.09 15.13 -9.52
N GLY A 72 15.14 15.35 -10.30
CA GLY A 72 15.87 16.60 -10.36
C GLY A 72 17.10 16.67 -9.44
N THR A 73 17.43 17.88 -9.00
CA THR A 73 18.65 18.16 -8.22
C THR A 73 18.49 17.76 -6.76
N VAL A 74 19.47 17.03 -6.24
CA VAL A 74 19.56 16.71 -4.82
C VAL A 74 20.83 17.28 -4.20
N VAL A 75 20.83 17.41 -2.88
CA VAL A 75 21.98 17.90 -2.12
C VAL A 75 22.37 16.90 -1.03
N THR A 76 23.64 16.93 -0.64
CA THR A 76 24.14 16.36 0.60
C THR A 76 24.42 17.44 1.60
N LEU A 77 24.15 17.18 2.88
CA LEU A 77 24.26 18.14 3.97
C LEU A 77 25.25 17.63 5.03
N ASP A 78 25.88 18.57 5.73
CA ASP A 78 26.59 18.27 6.97
C ASP A 78 25.67 18.34 8.20
N GLU A 79 26.25 18.19 9.39
CA GLU A 79 25.52 18.22 10.67
C GLU A 79 24.91 19.61 10.99
N ASP A 80 25.46 20.69 10.39
CA ASP A 80 25.04 22.08 10.58
C ASP A 80 24.14 22.60 9.44
N ASP A 81 23.61 21.71 8.59
CA ASP A 81 22.79 22.01 7.42
C ASP A 81 23.50 22.81 6.32
N ASN A 82 24.84 22.83 6.32
CA ASN A 82 25.57 23.37 5.19
C ASN A 82 25.50 22.39 4.01
N ILE A 83 25.31 22.93 2.81
CA ILE A 83 25.28 22.15 1.59
C ILE A 83 26.70 21.74 1.23
N GLN A 84 26.99 20.44 1.29
CA GLN A 84 28.30 19.89 0.92
C GLN A 84 28.43 19.72 -0.59
N ALA A 85 27.35 19.33 -1.27
CA ALA A 85 27.36 19.15 -2.72
C ALA A 85 25.94 19.25 -3.31
N PHE A 86 25.85 19.84 -4.50
CA PHE A 86 24.72 19.65 -5.40
C PHE A 86 25.03 18.46 -6.31
N VAL A 87 24.20 17.43 -6.25
CA VAL A 87 24.38 16.17 -7.00
C VAL A 87 23.42 16.18 -8.18
N SER A 88 23.97 16.18 -9.39
CA SER A 88 23.18 16.13 -10.61
C SER A 88 22.64 14.72 -10.88
N LYS A 89 21.63 14.61 -11.76
CA LYS A 89 21.07 13.31 -12.20
C LYS A 89 22.12 12.32 -12.70
N ARG A 90 23.23 12.79 -13.27
CA ARG A 90 24.34 11.94 -13.76
C ARG A 90 25.21 11.39 -12.63
N GLU A 91 25.28 12.10 -11.52
CA GLU A 91 26.12 11.75 -10.36
C GLU A 91 25.30 11.02 -9.28
N PHE A 92 23.98 10.95 -9.44
CA PHE A 92 23.08 10.33 -8.48
C PHE A 92 23.35 8.82 -8.37
N ASP A 93 23.61 8.35 -7.15
CA ASP A 93 23.81 6.94 -6.84
C ASP A 93 22.69 6.42 -5.92
N PHE A 94 21.82 5.58 -6.45
CA PHE A 94 20.72 4.97 -5.69
C PHE A 94 21.16 4.18 -4.44
N LYS A 95 22.45 3.80 -4.32
CA LYS A 95 22.99 3.15 -3.12
C LYS A 95 23.18 4.12 -1.95
N ARG A 96 23.21 5.41 -2.24
CA ARG A 96 23.40 6.50 -1.29
C ARG A 96 22.11 7.30 -1.07
N ILE A 97 20.96 6.75 -1.42
CA ILE A 97 19.67 7.45 -1.38
C ILE A 97 19.37 8.05 0.02
N ASP A 98 19.83 7.39 1.07
CA ASP A 98 19.64 7.84 2.45
C ASP A 98 20.47 9.08 2.84
N GLU A 99 21.42 9.49 1.99
CA GLU A 99 22.24 10.70 2.21
C GLU A 99 21.66 11.93 1.53
N TYR A 100 20.69 11.76 0.62
CA TYR A 100 20.20 12.81 -0.24
C TYR A 100 18.98 13.54 0.31
N TYR A 101 18.96 14.84 0.00
CA TYR A 101 17.80 15.72 0.16
C TYR A 101 17.47 16.34 -1.19
N LYS A 102 16.20 16.29 -1.59
CA LYS A 102 15.71 16.97 -2.80
C LYS A 102 15.59 18.47 -2.53
N THR A 103 16.07 19.30 -3.44
CA THR A 103 15.72 20.73 -3.43
C THR A 103 14.22 20.87 -3.72
N VAL A 104 13.51 21.64 -2.90
CA VAL A 104 12.08 21.89 -3.09
C VAL A 104 11.85 22.88 -4.25
N ASN A 105 12.94 23.33 -4.90
CA ASN A 105 12.96 24.34 -5.94
C ASN A 105 12.43 25.71 -5.45
N ILE A 106 12.64 25.97 -4.16
CA ILE A 106 12.36 27.23 -3.47
C ILE A 106 13.63 27.71 -2.79
N TYR A 107 14.08 28.91 -3.17
CA TYR A 107 15.34 29.49 -2.71
C TYR A 107 15.12 30.91 -2.19
N LYS A 108 15.89 31.30 -1.18
CA LYS A 108 16.03 32.71 -0.75
C LYS A 108 17.44 33.15 -1.04
N PHE A 109 17.58 34.17 -1.82
CA PHE A 109 18.87 34.82 -2.13
C PHE A 109 18.88 36.22 -1.56
N SER A 110 19.85 36.53 -0.70
CA SER A 110 20.09 37.92 -0.32
C SER A 110 20.63 38.70 -1.51
N LYS A 111 20.39 39.99 -1.52
CA LYS A 111 20.96 40.90 -2.51
C LYS A 111 22.48 40.74 -2.56
N GLU A 112 23.15 40.74 -1.40
CA GLU A 112 24.61 40.60 -1.30
C GLU A 112 25.10 39.28 -1.93
N PHE A 113 24.45 38.16 -1.66
CA PHE A 113 24.77 36.86 -2.29
C PHE A 113 24.59 36.91 -3.80
N SER A 114 23.53 37.57 -4.27
CA SER A 114 23.25 37.71 -5.70
C SER A 114 24.33 38.59 -6.38
N GLU A 115 24.71 39.69 -5.76
CA GLU A 115 25.73 40.66 -6.30
C GLU A 115 27.14 40.06 -6.33
N LEU A 116 27.56 39.41 -5.23
CA LEU A 116 28.93 38.95 -5.08
C LEU A 116 29.18 37.55 -5.70
N TYR A 117 28.19 36.69 -5.73
CA TYR A 117 28.37 35.31 -6.14
C TYR A 117 27.42 34.90 -7.25
N TYR A 118 26.10 34.88 -7.02
CA TYR A 118 25.19 34.15 -7.90
C TYR A 118 25.13 34.73 -9.32
N VAL A 119 24.91 36.04 -9.47
CA VAL A 119 24.79 36.67 -10.80
C VAL A 119 26.11 36.67 -11.57
N PRO A 120 27.28 36.99 -10.99
CA PRO A 120 28.56 36.85 -11.68
C PRO A 120 28.84 35.44 -12.19
N PHE A 121 28.58 34.42 -11.36
CA PHE A 121 28.74 33.01 -11.78
C PHE A 121 27.72 32.60 -12.83
N LEU A 122 26.47 33.04 -12.72
CA LEU A 122 25.42 32.80 -13.73
C LEU A 122 25.81 33.36 -15.10
N GLU A 123 26.35 34.59 -15.14
CA GLU A 123 26.81 35.20 -16.39
C GLU A 123 27.98 34.46 -17.01
N ILE A 124 28.96 34.06 -16.20
CA ILE A 124 30.13 33.33 -16.67
C ILE A 124 29.68 31.95 -17.15
N TYR A 125 28.82 31.27 -16.40
CA TYR A 125 28.32 29.93 -16.73
C TYR A 125 27.57 29.92 -18.06
N CYS A 126 26.62 30.83 -18.26
CA CYS A 126 25.87 30.94 -19.52
C CYS A 126 26.77 31.25 -20.72
N LYS A 127 27.84 32.05 -20.54
CA LYS A 127 28.79 32.37 -21.62
C LYS A 127 29.76 31.22 -21.93
N ALA A 128 30.21 30.48 -20.93
CA ALA A 128 31.25 29.47 -21.05
C ALA A 128 30.71 28.08 -21.33
N MET A 129 29.62 27.70 -20.65
CA MET A 129 29.05 26.34 -20.67
C MET A 129 27.78 26.21 -21.50
N GLY A 130 27.15 27.36 -21.82
CA GLY A 130 25.90 27.40 -22.59
C GLY A 130 24.67 27.64 -21.73
N THR A 131 23.51 27.61 -22.37
CA THR A 131 22.20 27.99 -21.77
C THR A 131 21.20 26.82 -21.63
N ASN A 132 21.66 25.59 -21.85
CA ASN A 132 20.80 24.41 -21.78
C ASN A 132 21.12 23.53 -20.56
N GLU A 133 21.22 24.17 -19.40
CA GLU A 133 21.47 23.53 -18.10
C GLU A 133 20.50 24.08 -17.05
N TYR A 134 20.45 23.42 -15.88
CA TYR A 134 19.67 23.89 -14.73
C TYR A 134 20.44 25.00 -13.99
N TYR A 135 19.73 25.99 -13.44
CA TYR A 135 20.33 27.10 -12.70
C TYR A 135 21.05 26.66 -11.40
N GLU A 136 20.73 25.48 -10.87
CA GLU A 136 21.43 24.87 -9.74
C GLU A 136 22.89 24.51 -10.05
N GLN A 137 23.25 24.40 -11.34
CA GLN A 137 24.65 24.21 -11.71
C GLN A 137 25.51 25.40 -11.30
N VAL A 138 24.92 26.59 -11.23
CA VAL A 138 25.60 27.79 -10.69
C VAL A 138 25.84 27.64 -9.19
N LEU A 139 24.83 27.19 -8.45
CA LEU A 139 24.96 26.92 -7.01
C LEU A 139 26.00 25.83 -6.74
N LYS A 140 26.06 24.79 -7.57
CA LYS A 140 27.08 23.75 -7.50
C LYS A 140 28.49 24.31 -7.59
N VAL A 141 28.72 25.27 -8.48
CA VAL A 141 30.05 25.91 -8.60
C VAL A 141 30.37 26.77 -7.37
N ILE A 142 29.37 27.46 -6.84
CA ILE A 142 29.52 28.29 -5.64
C ILE A 142 29.88 27.46 -4.40
N THR A 143 29.38 26.22 -4.26
CA THR A 143 29.73 25.36 -3.12
C THR A 143 31.18 24.89 -3.10
N PHE A 144 31.96 25.10 -4.16
CA PHE A 144 33.41 24.87 -4.14
C PHE A 144 34.22 26.01 -3.53
N LEU A 145 33.58 27.13 -3.18
CA LEU A 145 34.24 28.21 -2.45
C LEU A 145 34.45 27.82 -0.98
N ASP A 146 35.48 28.41 -0.36
CA ASP A 146 35.91 28.05 1.00
C ASP A 146 34.89 28.39 2.11
N ASP A 147 33.91 29.28 1.83
CA ASP A 147 32.89 29.68 2.80
C ASP A 147 31.49 29.37 2.27
N PRO A 148 30.66 28.63 3.02
CA PRO A 148 29.29 28.30 2.59
C PRO A 148 28.42 29.56 2.63
N HIS A 149 28.09 30.09 1.46
CA HIS A 149 27.27 31.29 1.31
C HIS A 149 25.77 31.00 1.25
N ILE A 150 25.38 29.69 1.25
CA ILE A 150 24.00 29.24 1.18
C ILE A 150 23.81 28.01 2.07
N LYS A 151 22.75 28.01 2.87
CA LYS A 151 22.40 26.89 3.77
C LYS A 151 21.13 26.19 3.33
N ALA A 152 20.99 24.94 3.72
CA ALA A 152 19.74 24.22 3.60
C ALA A 152 18.80 24.53 4.76
N VAL A 153 17.50 24.49 4.50
CA VAL A 153 16.44 24.46 5.52
C VAL A 153 15.58 23.24 5.23
N ARG A 154 15.59 22.29 6.16
CA ARG A 154 14.84 21.04 6.01
C ARG A 154 13.36 21.26 6.29
N LEU A 155 12.50 20.70 5.43
CA LEU A 155 11.09 20.53 5.73
C LEU A 155 10.92 19.39 6.74
N GLU A 156 10.02 19.56 7.70
CA GLU A 156 9.79 18.61 8.80
C GLU A 156 8.35 18.07 8.82
N GLY A 157 7.69 18.16 7.68
CA GLY A 157 6.32 17.68 7.54
C GLY A 157 5.39 18.63 6.81
N GLU A 158 5.87 19.83 6.52
CA GLU A 158 5.14 20.80 5.70
C GLU A 158 4.83 20.18 4.34
N LYS A 159 3.60 20.39 3.86
CA LYS A 159 3.13 19.79 2.61
C LYS A 159 3.62 20.56 1.41
N TRP A 160 4.21 19.85 0.47
CA TRP A 160 4.57 20.35 -0.85
C TRP A 160 4.54 19.21 -1.87
N TYR A 161 4.44 19.53 -3.14
CA TYR A 161 4.54 18.58 -4.23
C TYR A 161 4.93 19.26 -5.54
N GLU A 162 5.74 18.61 -6.38
CA GLU A 162 6.14 19.04 -7.72
C GLU A 162 5.27 18.30 -8.74
N ILE A 163 4.71 19.01 -9.72
CA ILE A 163 3.74 18.46 -10.68
C ILE A 163 4.37 18.46 -12.07
N ASP A 164 4.91 17.31 -12.47
CA ASP A 164 5.50 17.12 -13.79
C ASP A 164 4.50 16.49 -14.79
N ASP A 165 3.56 15.70 -14.29
CA ASP A 165 2.60 15.00 -15.13
C ASP A 165 1.21 14.87 -14.47
N VAL A 166 0.28 14.19 -15.19
CA VAL A 166 -1.09 13.99 -14.70
C VAL A 166 -1.17 13.07 -13.48
N GLN A 167 -0.19 12.20 -13.26
CA GLN A 167 -0.14 11.35 -12.07
C GLN A 167 0.29 12.16 -10.85
N ASP A 168 1.23 13.09 -11.03
CA ASP A 168 1.66 13.99 -9.96
C ASP A 168 0.52 14.93 -9.55
N LEU A 169 -0.24 15.43 -10.53
CA LEU A 169 -1.44 16.22 -10.25
C LEU A 169 -2.44 15.43 -9.39
N ASP A 170 -2.73 14.15 -9.70
CA ASP A 170 -3.63 13.30 -8.91
C ASP A 170 -3.11 13.05 -7.49
N ILE A 171 -1.79 12.93 -7.32
CA ILE A 171 -1.16 12.79 -6.00
C ILE A 171 -1.25 14.10 -5.23
N ALA A 172 -0.88 15.22 -5.85
CA ALA A 172 -0.97 16.54 -5.24
C ALA A 172 -2.40 16.86 -4.78
N GLU A 173 -3.40 16.62 -5.64
CA GLU A 173 -4.81 16.74 -5.28
C GLU A 173 -5.20 15.87 -4.08
N SER A 174 -4.61 14.68 -3.93
CA SER A 174 -4.88 13.81 -2.79
C SER A 174 -4.25 14.34 -1.50
N ILE A 175 -3.03 14.91 -1.58
CA ILE A 175 -2.29 15.48 -0.44
C ILE A 175 -2.99 16.75 0.08
N PHE A 176 -3.42 17.62 -0.84
CA PHE A 176 -3.99 18.93 -0.52
C PHE A 176 -5.51 18.95 -0.39
N SER A 177 -6.20 17.83 -0.65
CA SER A 177 -7.62 17.71 -0.32
C SER A 177 -7.82 17.52 1.19
N GLU A 178 -9.02 17.84 1.67
CA GLU A 178 -9.39 17.79 3.08
C GLU A 178 -10.68 16.99 3.30
N GLY A 179 -10.88 16.54 4.53
CA GLY A 179 -12.11 15.93 4.97
C GLY A 179 -12.52 14.69 4.15
N THR A 180 -13.81 14.57 3.86
CA THR A 180 -14.38 13.42 3.14
C THR A 180 -13.91 13.34 1.68
N GLU A 181 -13.52 14.45 1.06
CA GLU A 181 -12.96 14.42 -0.30
C GLU A 181 -11.62 13.70 -0.32
N LYS A 182 -10.74 14.02 0.63
CA LYS A 182 -9.46 13.33 0.83
C LYS A 182 -9.69 11.82 1.02
N LEU A 183 -10.62 11.46 1.91
CA LEU A 183 -10.96 10.06 2.14
C LEU A 183 -11.41 9.34 0.87
N HIS A 184 -12.28 9.95 0.06
CA HIS A 184 -12.73 9.37 -1.20
C HIS A 184 -11.60 9.19 -2.22
N LYS A 185 -10.67 10.14 -2.32
CA LYS A 185 -9.49 10.02 -3.19
C LYS A 185 -8.61 8.83 -2.79
N PHE A 186 -8.32 8.67 -1.49
CA PHE A 186 -7.55 7.52 -1.00
C PHE A 186 -8.30 6.20 -1.18
N GLN A 187 -9.59 6.13 -0.91
CA GLN A 187 -10.37 4.91 -1.09
C GLN A 187 -10.41 4.44 -2.55
N LYS A 188 -10.47 5.35 -3.54
CA LYS A 188 -10.45 5.03 -4.97
C LYS A 188 -9.14 4.42 -5.45
N ARG A 189 -8.03 4.62 -4.76
CA ARG A 189 -6.71 4.11 -5.19
C ARG A 189 -6.57 2.59 -5.08
N TYR A 190 -7.27 1.96 -4.15
CA TYR A 190 -7.16 0.52 -3.89
C TYR A 190 -5.72 0.01 -3.69
N GLY A 191 -4.75 0.89 -3.42
CA GLY A 191 -3.33 0.55 -3.26
C GLY A 191 -2.38 1.66 -3.68
N GLY A 192 -1.08 1.33 -3.72
CA GLY A 192 -0.06 2.29 -4.10
C GLY A 192 0.23 3.35 -3.02
N TYR A 193 -0.15 3.09 -1.78
CA TYR A 193 0.06 4.02 -0.66
C TYR A 193 1.53 4.21 -0.29
N TRP A 194 2.43 3.39 -0.82
CA TRP A 194 3.87 3.62 -0.75
C TRP A 194 4.33 4.96 -1.38
N ARG A 195 3.46 5.59 -2.18
CA ARG A 195 3.63 6.97 -2.65
C ARG A 195 3.33 8.04 -1.59
N TYR A 196 2.83 7.64 -0.44
CA TYR A 196 2.52 8.49 0.71
C TYR A 196 3.27 7.95 1.93
N PRO A 197 4.61 8.12 2.00
CA PRO A 197 5.46 7.41 2.97
C PRO A 197 5.16 7.76 4.43
N LYS A 198 4.55 8.91 4.68
CA LYS A 198 4.10 9.30 6.03
C LYS A 198 2.78 8.65 6.45
N MET A 199 2.07 7.98 5.53
CA MET A 199 0.76 7.40 5.82
C MET A 199 0.88 5.99 6.40
N LEU A 200 0.25 5.78 7.55
CA LEU A 200 0.06 4.46 8.15
C LEU A 200 -1.19 3.80 7.59
N ASP A 201 -1.00 2.75 6.82
CA ASP A 201 -2.08 2.02 6.16
C ASP A 201 -2.56 0.84 7.00
N PHE A 202 -3.73 0.99 7.64
CA PHE A 202 -4.46 -0.07 8.35
C PHE A 202 -5.59 -0.70 7.50
N CYS A 203 -5.64 -0.43 6.19
CA CYS A 203 -6.60 -1.05 5.27
C CYS A 203 -6.09 -2.38 4.72
N TYR A 204 -4.77 -2.52 4.49
CA TYR A 204 -4.17 -3.71 3.91
C TYR A 204 -3.74 -4.74 4.95
N LEU A 205 -4.08 -5.98 4.64
CA LEU A 205 -4.08 -7.11 5.55
C LEU A 205 -2.85 -7.98 5.27
N VAL A 206 -1.70 -7.55 5.76
CA VAL A 206 -0.39 -8.17 5.48
C VAL A 206 0.32 -8.48 6.79
N ASN A 207 1.01 -9.64 6.86
CA ASN A 207 1.84 -10.00 8.01
C ASN A 207 3.03 -9.04 8.12
N PRO A 208 3.19 -8.29 9.24
CA PRO A 208 4.28 -7.35 9.41
C PRO A 208 5.62 -8.01 9.78
N TYR A 209 5.62 -9.29 10.18
CA TYR A 209 6.80 -9.99 10.70
C TYR A 209 7.44 -10.98 9.72
N PHE A 210 6.91 -11.03 8.49
CA PHE A 210 7.47 -11.83 7.42
C PHE A 210 7.15 -11.14 6.07
N PRO A 211 8.08 -11.17 5.08
CA PRO A 211 9.34 -11.89 5.02
C PRO A 211 10.44 -11.30 5.92
N ASN A 212 11.38 -12.14 6.35
CA ASN A 212 12.53 -11.70 7.11
C ASN A 212 13.62 -11.08 6.19
N LYS A 213 14.55 -10.32 6.80
CA LYS A 213 15.62 -9.63 6.06
C LYS A 213 16.42 -10.57 5.15
N LYS A 214 16.76 -11.78 5.60
CA LYS A 214 17.55 -12.73 4.82
C LYS A 214 16.86 -13.18 3.53
N LEU A 215 15.54 -13.36 3.55
CA LEU A 215 14.76 -13.65 2.35
C LEU A 215 14.77 -12.46 1.40
N ILE A 216 14.57 -11.26 1.92
CA ILE A 216 14.62 -10.02 1.13
C ILE A 216 16.01 -9.87 0.48
N ASP A 217 17.09 -10.07 1.22
CA ASP A 217 18.46 -10.01 0.70
C ASP A 217 18.69 -11.05 -0.42
N GLU A 218 18.13 -12.28 -0.30
CA GLU A 218 18.21 -13.29 -1.36
C GLU A 218 17.43 -12.87 -2.61
N MET A 219 16.24 -12.24 -2.45
CA MET A 219 15.47 -11.67 -3.56
C MET A 219 16.25 -10.54 -4.26
N GLN A 220 16.85 -9.63 -3.48
CA GLN A 220 17.64 -8.52 -4.00
C GLN A 220 18.89 -8.99 -4.76
N ALA A 221 19.57 -10.02 -4.27
CA ALA A 221 20.73 -10.60 -4.95
C ALA A 221 20.41 -11.16 -6.34
N ASN A 222 19.16 -11.55 -6.57
CA ASN A 222 18.69 -12.10 -7.85
C ASN A 222 17.88 -11.09 -8.68
N PHE A 223 17.73 -9.84 -8.22
CA PHE A 223 16.83 -8.85 -8.79
C PHE A 223 17.01 -8.68 -10.30
N GLN A 224 18.24 -8.50 -10.79
CA GLN A 224 18.52 -8.30 -12.21
C GLN A 224 18.04 -9.49 -13.05
N THR A 225 18.34 -10.72 -12.63
CA THR A 225 17.92 -11.95 -13.34
C THR A 225 16.39 -12.04 -13.37
N LEU A 226 15.75 -11.83 -12.23
CA LEU A 226 14.30 -11.93 -12.10
C LEU A 226 13.56 -10.85 -12.89
N LEU A 227 14.17 -9.68 -13.05
CA LEU A 227 13.61 -8.58 -13.84
C LEU A 227 13.68 -8.85 -15.35
N THR A 228 14.76 -9.50 -15.82
CA THR A 228 15.10 -9.60 -17.25
C THR A 228 14.77 -10.96 -17.87
N GLN A 229 14.35 -11.96 -17.10
CA GLN A 229 14.04 -13.30 -17.57
C GLN A 229 12.56 -13.64 -17.39
N TYR A 230 12.00 -14.38 -18.32
CA TYR A 230 10.63 -14.91 -18.20
C TYR A 230 10.53 -15.95 -17.09
N PRO A 231 9.38 -16.01 -16.39
CA PRO A 231 9.09 -17.11 -15.48
C PRO A 231 8.83 -18.41 -16.24
N SER A 232 8.82 -19.52 -15.51
CA SER A 232 8.38 -20.81 -16.03
C SER A 232 6.88 -20.82 -16.34
N GLY A 233 6.45 -21.80 -17.12
CA GLY A 233 5.02 -22.02 -17.40
C GLY A 233 4.25 -22.64 -16.23
N MET A 234 2.92 -22.72 -16.39
CA MET A 234 1.98 -23.18 -15.36
C MET A 234 2.32 -24.55 -14.77
N HIS A 235 2.81 -25.50 -15.59
CA HIS A 235 3.19 -26.83 -15.09
C HIS A 235 4.27 -26.74 -14.02
N ILE A 236 5.35 -26.02 -14.27
CA ILE A 236 6.45 -25.86 -13.30
C ILE A 236 5.98 -25.11 -12.05
N ASN A 237 5.23 -24.03 -12.22
CA ASN A 237 4.70 -23.25 -11.11
C ASN A 237 3.75 -24.07 -10.23
N SER A 238 2.93 -24.93 -10.85
CA SER A 238 2.06 -25.88 -10.12
C SER A 238 2.86 -26.95 -9.39
N LEU A 239 3.98 -27.45 -9.94
CA LEU A 239 4.88 -28.40 -9.26
C LEU A 239 5.50 -27.77 -8.00
N ILE A 240 5.97 -26.53 -8.10
CA ILE A 240 6.57 -25.81 -6.97
C ILE A 240 5.51 -25.58 -5.88
N ALA A 241 4.33 -25.13 -6.27
CA ALA A 241 3.22 -24.93 -5.34
C ALA A 241 2.78 -26.25 -4.70
N ALA A 242 2.65 -27.31 -5.47
CA ALA A 242 2.30 -28.64 -4.97
C ALA A 242 3.29 -29.13 -3.90
N LYS A 243 4.59 -28.96 -4.15
CA LYS A 243 5.65 -29.26 -3.15
C LYS A 243 5.46 -28.44 -1.88
N ASN A 244 5.24 -27.11 -1.99
CA ASN A 244 5.13 -26.22 -0.85
C ASN A 244 3.93 -26.52 0.05
N PHE A 245 2.81 -26.97 -0.54
CA PHE A 245 1.54 -27.27 0.14
C PHE A 245 1.27 -28.77 0.35
N GLY A 246 2.20 -29.65 0.00
CA GLY A 246 2.05 -31.10 0.20
C GLY A 246 0.97 -31.74 -0.67
N LEU A 247 0.73 -31.20 -1.87
CA LEU A 247 -0.30 -31.64 -2.81
C LEU A 247 0.31 -32.23 -4.08
N LYS A 248 -0.54 -32.79 -4.94
CA LYS A 248 -0.16 -33.23 -6.29
C LYS A 248 -0.39 -32.13 -7.32
N GLU A 249 0.51 -32.02 -8.29
CA GLU A 249 0.49 -30.99 -9.33
C GLU A 249 -0.87 -30.88 -10.08
N PRO A 250 -1.55 -31.98 -10.48
CA PRO A 250 -2.84 -31.85 -11.17
C PRO A 250 -3.98 -31.25 -10.33
N GLN A 251 -3.80 -31.13 -9.02
CA GLN A 251 -4.82 -30.68 -8.08
C GLN A 251 -4.64 -29.25 -7.60
N ILE A 252 -3.62 -28.55 -8.09
CA ILE A 252 -3.31 -27.17 -7.70
C ILE A 252 -3.01 -26.30 -8.93
N ILE A 253 -3.46 -25.07 -8.86
CA ILE A 253 -3.16 -24.00 -9.84
C ILE A 253 -2.63 -22.77 -9.10
N VAL A 254 -1.68 -22.07 -9.72
CA VAL A 254 -1.11 -20.80 -9.24
C VAL A 254 -1.65 -19.65 -10.07
N GLY A 255 -2.04 -18.57 -9.43
CA GLY A 255 -2.58 -17.37 -10.08
C GLY A 255 -1.85 -16.09 -9.72
N ASN A 256 -2.03 -15.09 -10.57
CA ASN A 256 -1.61 -13.70 -10.33
C ASN A 256 -2.50 -13.06 -9.23
N GLY A 257 -2.21 -13.46 -7.99
CA GLY A 257 -3.08 -13.29 -6.84
C GLY A 257 -4.29 -14.23 -6.87
N ALA A 258 -4.93 -14.38 -5.72
CA ALA A 258 -6.18 -15.15 -5.63
C ALA A 258 -7.28 -14.58 -6.56
N ALA A 259 -7.26 -13.27 -6.84
CA ALA A 259 -8.27 -12.61 -7.67
C ALA A 259 -8.38 -13.18 -9.09
N GLU A 260 -7.26 -13.58 -9.72
CA GLU A 260 -7.29 -14.24 -11.04
C GLU A 260 -8.01 -15.59 -10.95
N LEU A 261 -7.70 -16.36 -9.91
CA LEU A 261 -8.30 -17.69 -9.70
C LEU A 261 -9.76 -17.60 -9.29
N ILE A 262 -10.14 -16.61 -8.47
CA ILE A 262 -11.52 -16.29 -8.14
C ILE A 262 -12.32 -16.00 -9.42
N LYS A 263 -11.80 -15.16 -10.31
CA LYS A 263 -12.45 -14.87 -11.58
C LYS A 263 -12.69 -16.15 -12.38
N SER A 264 -11.64 -16.94 -12.65
CA SER A 264 -11.74 -18.18 -13.43
C SER A 264 -12.69 -19.18 -12.78
N LEU A 265 -12.67 -19.34 -11.45
CA LEU A 265 -13.57 -20.24 -10.74
C LEU A 265 -15.02 -19.78 -10.86
N MET A 266 -15.31 -18.50 -10.59
CA MET A 266 -16.68 -17.97 -10.58
C MET A 266 -17.34 -17.99 -11.96
N GLU A 267 -16.57 -17.88 -13.05
CA GLU A 267 -17.06 -18.02 -14.41
C GLU A 267 -17.47 -19.48 -14.75
N LYS A 268 -16.89 -20.46 -14.07
CA LYS A 268 -17.17 -21.90 -14.29
C LYS A 268 -18.26 -22.48 -13.39
N LEU A 269 -18.54 -21.85 -12.27
CA LEU A 269 -19.62 -22.28 -11.40
C LEU A 269 -20.98 -21.95 -12.05
N THR A 270 -21.89 -22.90 -12.07
CA THR A 270 -23.24 -22.74 -12.62
C THR A 270 -24.30 -22.81 -11.53
N GLY A 271 -25.45 -22.19 -11.76
CA GLY A 271 -26.56 -22.16 -10.80
C GLY A 271 -26.36 -21.14 -9.67
N LYS A 272 -27.27 -21.20 -8.69
CA LYS A 272 -27.26 -20.27 -7.55
C LYS A 272 -26.10 -20.54 -6.60
N ILE A 273 -25.59 -19.47 -6.01
CA ILE A 273 -24.46 -19.49 -5.08
C ILE A 273 -24.90 -18.93 -3.74
N GLY A 274 -24.73 -19.70 -2.68
CA GLY A 274 -24.80 -19.23 -1.30
C GLY A 274 -23.59 -18.37 -0.99
N VAL A 275 -23.83 -17.19 -0.45
CA VAL A 275 -22.80 -16.22 -0.02
C VAL A 275 -23.17 -15.64 1.33
N LEU A 276 -22.23 -15.05 2.03
CA LEU A 276 -22.45 -14.42 3.33
C LEU A 276 -22.41 -12.89 3.21
N HIS A 277 -23.21 -12.21 4.02
CA HIS A 277 -23.19 -10.77 4.18
C HIS A 277 -23.17 -10.39 5.68
N PRO A 278 -22.24 -9.54 6.10
CA PRO A 278 -21.09 -9.01 5.36
C PRO A 278 -20.01 -10.07 5.12
N SER A 279 -19.34 -10.03 3.98
CA SER A 279 -18.16 -10.87 3.69
C SER A 279 -17.31 -10.22 2.57
N PHE A 280 -16.29 -10.92 2.06
CA PHE A 280 -15.44 -10.43 0.98
C PHE A 280 -16.20 -10.45 -0.36
N GLU A 281 -16.37 -9.28 -0.97
CA GLU A 281 -17.30 -9.07 -2.09
C GLU A 281 -16.76 -9.48 -3.46
N GLU A 282 -15.46 -9.74 -3.61
CA GLU A 282 -14.86 -10.05 -4.92
C GLU A 282 -15.55 -11.23 -5.61
N TYR A 283 -15.94 -12.24 -4.85
CA TYR A 283 -16.68 -13.38 -5.38
C TYR A 283 -18.09 -13.00 -5.84
N ALA A 284 -18.84 -12.32 -4.98
CA ALA A 284 -20.22 -11.92 -5.27
C ALA A 284 -20.28 -10.95 -6.46
N ASN A 285 -19.31 -10.05 -6.58
CA ASN A 285 -19.22 -9.09 -7.68
C ASN A 285 -18.95 -9.74 -9.05
N ARG A 286 -18.53 -11.01 -9.08
CA ARG A 286 -18.35 -11.80 -10.32
C ARG A 286 -19.63 -12.50 -10.80
N ARG A 287 -20.74 -12.33 -10.09
CA ARG A 287 -22.02 -12.97 -10.41
C ARG A 287 -23.14 -11.92 -10.47
N LYS A 288 -24.22 -12.27 -11.18
CA LYS A 288 -25.44 -11.46 -11.17
C LYS A 288 -26.11 -11.59 -9.80
N ALA A 289 -26.75 -10.52 -9.35
CA ALA A 289 -27.44 -10.49 -8.06
C ALA A 289 -28.52 -11.57 -7.93
N GLU A 290 -29.21 -11.92 -9.02
CA GLU A 290 -30.23 -12.96 -9.09
C GLU A 290 -29.73 -14.40 -8.83
N ASP A 291 -28.41 -14.62 -9.04
CA ASP A 291 -27.76 -15.89 -8.79
C ASP A 291 -27.25 -16.04 -7.34
N LEU A 292 -27.30 -14.97 -6.56
CA LEU A 292 -26.79 -14.94 -5.20
C LEU A 292 -27.88 -15.23 -4.18
N VAL A 293 -27.59 -16.11 -3.22
CA VAL A 293 -28.47 -16.40 -2.07
C VAL A 293 -27.70 -16.03 -0.79
N PRO A 294 -27.88 -14.80 -0.28
CA PRO A 294 -27.11 -14.32 0.85
C PRO A 294 -27.65 -14.89 2.19
N PHE A 295 -26.75 -15.43 2.98
CA PHE A 295 -26.95 -15.57 4.42
C PHE A 295 -26.54 -14.25 5.07
N VAL A 296 -27.49 -13.56 5.72
CA VAL A 296 -27.23 -12.29 6.41
C VAL A 296 -27.12 -12.55 7.90
N CYS A 297 -25.93 -12.39 8.45
CA CYS A 297 -25.68 -12.56 9.87
C CYS A 297 -26.44 -11.49 10.68
N GLN A 298 -27.25 -11.92 11.66
CA GLN A 298 -28.14 -11.05 12.43
C GLN A 298 -27.57 -10.63 13.79
N ASN A 299 -26.58 -11.37 14.31
CA ASN A 299 -26.00 -11.01 15.60
C ASN A 299 -24.98 -9.85 15.46
N PRO A 300 -24.80 -9.04 16.52
CA PRO A 300 -23.96 -7.85 16.46
C PRO A 300 -22.46 -8.15 16.31
N ASP A 301 -22.02 -9.36 16.57
CA ASP A 301 -20.63 -9.80 16.45
C ASP A 301 -20.33 -10.41 15.09
N TYR A 302 -21.35 -10.55 14.23
CA TYR A 302 -21.22 -11.17 12.91
C TYR A 302 -20.57 -12.56 12.96
N THR A 303 -20.84 -13.29 14.04
CA THR A 303 -20.44 -14.69 14.21
C THR A 303 -21.51 -15.63 13.65
N TYR A 304 -21.09 -16.72 13.10
CA TYR A 304 -21.95 -17.78 12.59
C TYR A 304 -21.23 -19.12 12.67
N THR A 305 -21.98 -20.19 12.70
CA THR A 305 -21.52 -21.57 12.82
C THR A 305 -21.80 -22.36 11.55
N ALA A 306 -21.16 -23.52 11.41
CA ALA A 306 -21.46 -24.47 10.33
C ALA A 306 -22.94 -24.94 10.38
N ASP A 307 -23.48 -25.15 11.57
CA ASP A 307 -24.85 -25.63 11.73
C ASP A 307 -25.88 -24.59 11.28
N GLU A 308 -25.69 -23.30 11.61
CA GLU A 308 -26.56 -22.24 11.14
C GLU A 308 -26.54 -22.09 9.60
N LEU A 309 -25.36 -22.24 8.99
CA LEU A 309 -25.24 -22.21 7.54
C LEU A 309 -25.95 -23.42 6.89
N MET A 310 -25.74 -24.63 7.41
CA MET A 310 -26.41 -25.83 6.92
C MET A 310 -27.93 -25.70 7.05
N GLU A 311 -28.45 -25.27 8.19
CA GLU A 311 -29.88 -25.08 8.40
C GLU A 311 -30.51 -24.06 7.46
N PHE A 312 -29.79 -22.93 7.22
CA PHE A 312 -30.26 -21.88 6.31
C PHE A 312 -30.30 -22.40 4.86
N TYR A 313 -29.19 -22.97 4.38
CA TYR A 313 -29.07 -23.39 2.99
C TYR A 313 -29.85 -24.70 2.68
N ASP A 314 -30.23 -25.47 3.68
CA ASP A 314 -31.15 -26.61 3.52
C ASP A 314 -32.50 -26.19 2.94
N LYS A 315 -32.91 -24.96 3.16
CA LYS A 315 -34.18 -24.39 2.71
C LYS A 315 -34.06 -23.68 1.34
N THR A 316 -32.91 -23.78 0.68
CA THR A 316 -32.61 -23.09 -0.57
C THR A 316 -32.20 -24.03 -1.70
N ASP A 317 -32.23 -23.56 -2.94
CA ASP A 317 -31.81 -24.30 -4.13
C ASP A 317 -30.45 -23.84 -4.65
N ILE A 318 -29.45 -23.78 -3.76
CA ILE A 318 -28.08 -23.45 -4.17
C ILE A 318 -27.38 -24.66 -4.80
N LYS A 319 -26.47 -24.37 -5.75
CA LYS A 319 -25.58 -25.40 -6.33
C LYS A 319 -24.13 -25.21 -5.88
N ASN A 320 -23.84 -24.06 -5.31
CA ASN A 320 -22.53 -23.71 -4.81
C ASN A 320 -22.67 -22.96 -3.49
N LEU A 321 -21.73 -23.14 -2.58
CA LEU A 321 -21.61 -22.37 -1.34
C LEU A 321 -20.21 -21.82 -1.22
N LEU A 322 -20.10 -20.52 -0.93
CA LEU A 322 -18.84 -19.82 -0.73
C LEU A 322 -18.72 -19.35 0.70
N ILE A 323 -17.59 -19.67 1.34
CA ILE A 323 -17.25 -19.24 2.69
C ILE A 323 -15.82 -18.74 2.71
N VAL A 324 -15.61 -17.57 3.31
CA VAL A 324 -14.28 -17.03 3.64
C VAL A 324 -14.01 -17.38 5.11
N ASN A 325 -12.94 -18.10 5.39
CA ASN A 325 -12.67 -18.60 6.74
C ASN A 325 -11.18 -18.45 7.12
N PRO A 326 -10.83 -17.56 8.06
CA PRO A 326 -11.67 -16.57 8.77
C PRO A 326 -12.32 -15.55 7.86
N ASP A 327 -13.54 -15.09 8.20
CA ASP A 327 -14.34 -14.21 7.39
C ASP A 327 -13.86 -12.75 7.41
N ASN A 328 -14.03 -12.06 6.30
CA ASN A 328 -13.67 -10.66 6.12
C ASN A 328 -14.95 -9.82 5.86
N PRO A 329 -15.38 -8.94 6.78
CA PRO A 329 -14.53 -8.24 7.77
C PRO A 329 -14.65 -8.72 9.22
N SER A 330 -15.49 -9.69 9.55
CA SER A 330 -15.78 -10.04 10.95
C SER A 330 -14.60 -10.72 11.68
N GLY A 331 -13.77 -11.46 10.95
CA GLY A 331 -12.73 -12.31 11.55
C GLY A 331 -13.30 -13.58 12.20
N ASN A 332 -14.59 -13.87 11.98
CA ASN A 332 -15.23 -15.11 12.45
C ASN A 332 -14.53 -16.33 11.85
N TYR A 333 -14.25 -17.32 12.69
CA TYR A 333 -13.60 -18.56 12.30
C TYR A 333 -14.48 -19.75 12.61
N ILE A 334 -14.77 -20.56 11.60
CA ILE A 334 -15.39 -21.86 11.75
C ILE A 334 -14.28 -22.90 11.96
N PRO A 335 -14.27 -23.63 13.10
CA PRO A 335 -13.25 -24.65 13.37
C PRO A 335 -13.17 -25.70 12.28
N LYS A 336 -11.97 -26.22 12.01
CA LYS A 336 -11.73 -27.19 10.93
C LYS A 336 -12.63 -28.41 11.02
N ALA A 337 -12.89 -28.92 12.23
CA ALA A 337 -13.80 -30.05 12.44
C ALA A 337 -15.22 -29.77 11.91
N ASP A 338 -15.71 -28.55 12.12
CA ASP A 338 -17.02 -28.11 11.66
C ASP A 338 -17.04 -27.83 10.15
N VAL A 339 -15.94 -27.34 9.58
CA VAL A 339 -15.78 -27.22 8.12
C VAL A 339 -15.81 -28.61 7.47
N ILE A 340 -15.23 -29.66 8.09
CA ILE A 340 -15.29 -31.03 7.61
C ILE A 340 -16.75 -31.54 7.60
N ARG A 341 -17.56 -31.16 8.60
CA ARG A 341 -19.01 -31.47 8.62
C ARG A 341 -19.74 -30.77 7.46
N LEU A 342 -19.42 -29.51 7.21
CA LEU A 342 -19.92 -28.75 6.04
C LEU A 342 -19.54 -29.40 4.71
N ILE A 343 -18.32 -29.91 4.56
CA ILE A 343 -17.87 -30.63 3.37
C ILE A 343 -18.71 -31.89 3.15
N ALA A 344 -18.97 -32.66 4.20
CA ALA A 344 -19.79 -33.85 4.12
C ALA A 344 -21.26 -33.54 3.77
N TRP A 345 -21.83 -32.49 4.38
CA TRP A 345 -23.18 -31.99 4.08
C TRP A 345 -23.30 -31.52 2.62
N ALA A 346 -22.32 -30.71 2.13
CA ALA A 346 -22.31 -30.23 0.75
C ALA A 346 -22.22 -31.38 -0.26
N LYS A 347 -21.45 -32.43 0.06
CA LYS A 347 -21.35 -33.66 -0.76
C LYS A 347 -22.68 -34.35 -0.91
N GLN A 348 -23.42 -34.55 0.19
CA GLN A 348 -24.73 -35.20 0.18
C GLN A 348 -25.76 -34.43 -0.66
N ARG A 349 -25.62 -33.10 -0.77
CA ARG A 349 -26.53 -32.22 -1.51
C ARG A 349 -26.06 -31.90 -2.92
N SER A 350 -24.92 -32.45 -3.34
CA SER A 350 -24.30 -32.14 -4.64
C SER A 350 -24.00 -30.65 -4.79
N ILE A 351 -23.62 -29.97 -3.71
CA ILE A 351 -23.20 -28.59 -3.66
C ILE A 351 -21.68 -28.55 -3.82
N LYS A 352 -21.17 -27.70 -4.73
CA LYS A 352 -19.75 -27.34 -4.76
C LYS A 352 -19.44 -26.35 -3.64
N LEU A 353 -18.48 -26.70 -2.80
CA LEU A 353 -18.08 -25.90 -1.66
C LEU A 353 -16.76 -25.17 -1.96
N VAL A 354 -16.76 -23.86 -1.89
CA VAL A 354 -15.59 -23.01 -2.03
C VAL A 354 -15.23 -22.43 -0.67
N ILE A 355 -14.04 -22.74 -0.18
CA ILE A 355 -13.50 -22.20 1.07
C ILE A 355 -12.29 -21.32 0.73
N ASP A 356 -12.38 -20.05 1.09
CA ASP A 356 -11.24 -19.12 0.99
C ASP A 356 -10.47 -19.10 2.31
N GLU A 357 -9.28 -19.66 2.29
CA GLU A 357 -8.34 -19.74 3.42
C GLU A 357 -7.30 -18.62 3.45
N SER A 358 -7.55 -17.49 2.81
CA SER A 358 -6.55 -16.41 2.71
C SER A 358 -6.07 -15.87 4.06
N PHE A 359 -6.83 -16.11 5.14
CA PHE A 359 -6.50 -15.66 6.49
C PHE A 359 -6.30 -16.81 7.50
N VAL A 360 -6.38 -18.06 7.07
CA VAL A 360 -6.37 -19.23 7.97
C VAL A 360 -5.06 -19.37 8.77
N ASP A 361 -3.93 -18.92 8.21
CA ASP A 361 -2.64 -18.99 8.90
C ASP A 361 -2.56 -18.07 10.13
N PHE A 362 -3.46 -17.10 10.25
CA PHE A 362 -3.55 -16.21 11.40
C PHE A 362 -4.36 -16.77 12.57
N VAL A 363 -4.98 -17.95 12.41
CA VAL A 363 -5.73 -18.60 13.49
C VAL A 363 -4.77 -19.20 14.51
N ASP A 364 -4.98 -18.89 15.78
CA ASP A 364 -4.17 -19.38 16.92
C ASP A 364 -4.91 -20.36 17.85
N MET A 365 -6.11 -20.78 17.46
CA MET A 365 -6.96 -21.69 18.24
C MET A 365 -6.64 -23.17 18.00
N GLU A 366 -6.04 -23.51 16.87
CA GLU A 366 -5.75 -24.88 16.42
C GLU A 366 -4.37 -24.97 15.77
N GLU A 367 -3.70 -26.11 15.90
CA GLU A 367 -2.38 -26.32 15.30
C GLU A 367 -2.42 -26.54 13.77
N ASN A 368 -3.47 -27.21 13.26
CA ASN A 368 -3.62 -27.50 11.83
C ASN A 368 -4.97 -27.01 11.30
N THR A 369 -5.00 -25.79 10.82
CA THR A 369 -6.23 -25.10 10.39
C THR A 369 -6.54 -25.26 8.90
N THR A 370 -5.53 -25.56 8.05
CA THR A 370 -5.71 -25.60 6.60
C THR A 370 -6.43 -26.85 6.12
N LEU A 371 -7.22 -26.72 5.04
CA LEU A 371 -7.85 -27.81 4.28
C LEU A 371 -6.99 -28.30 3.11
N LEU A 372 -5.80 -27.73 2.91
CA LEU A 372 -4.85 -28.14 1.88
C LEU A 372 -4.17 -29.46 2.28
N GLU A 373 -4.95 -30.51 2.33
CA GLU A 373 -4.52 -31.88 2.66
C GLU A 373 -4.87 -32.82 1.51
N GLN A 374 -3.88 -33.57 1.03
CA GLN A 374 -4.02 -34.45 -0.13
C GLN A 374 -5.15 -35.46 0.05
N SER A 375 -5.27 -36.08 1.23
CA SER A 375 -6.31 -37.07 1.55
C SER A 375 -7.71 -36.46 1.57
N LEU A 376 -7.84 -35.26 2.13
CA LEU A 376 -9.11 -34.53 2.20
C LEU A 376 -9.60 -34.14 0.80
N LEU A 377 -8.72 -33.55 -0.03
CA LEU A 377 -9.07 -33.16 -1.39
C LEU A 377 -9.42 -34.37 -2.27
N ASN A 378 -8.65 -35.46 -2.20
CA ASN A 378 -8.95 -36.69 -2.96
C ASN A 378 -10.33 -37.26 -2.64
N SER A 379 -10.74 -37.19 -1.38
CA SER A 379 -12.04 -37.73 -0.93
C SER A 379 -13.20 -36.78 -1.25
N ASN A 380 -12.94 -35.54 -1.58
CA ASN A 380 -13.94 -34.47 -1.72
C ASN A 380 -13.71 -33.59 -2.97
N PRO A 381 -13.89 -34.13 -4.19
CA PRO A 381 -13.66 -33.36 -5.43
C PRO A 381 -14.62 -32.17 -5.60
N HIS A 382 -15.69 -32.07 -4.84
CA HIS A 382 -16.60 -30.92 -4.82
C HIS A 382 -16.07 -29.77 -3.95
N LEU A 383 -14.95 -29.93 -3.24
CA LEU A 383 -14.28 -28.92 -2.42
C LEU A 383 -13.23 -28.19 -3.27
N TYR A 384 -13.29 -26.86 -3.23
CA TYR A 384 -12.32 -25.94 -3.82
C TYR A 384 -11.75 -25.05 -2.70
N VAL A 385 -10.45 -25.07 -2.53
CA VAL A 385 -9.76 -24.26 -1.50
C VAL A 385 -8.98 -23.17 -2.20
N VAL A 386 -9.30 -21.92 -1.90
CA VAL A 386 -8.59 -20.72 -2.41
C VAL A 386 -7.72 -20.16 -1.30
N LYS A 387 -6.49 -19.75 -1.63
CA LYS A 387 -5.59 -19.14 -0.66
C LYS A 387 -4.77 -18.03 -1.31
N SER A 388 -4.86 -16.82 -0.76
CA SER A 388 -3.96 -15.72 -1.10
C SER A 388 -2.63 -15.89 -0.38
N ILE A 389 -1.55 -15.91 -1.13
CA ILE A 389 -0.19 -15.93 -0.56
C ILE A 389 0.25 -14.54 -0.09
N SER A 390 -0.43 -13.49 -0.53
CA SER A 390 -0.07 -12.10 -0.21
C SER A 390 -0.22 -11.72 1.27
N LYS A 391 -1.07 -12.42 2.02
CA LYS A 391 -1.52 -12.03 3.36
C LYS A 391 -0.54 -12.47 4.44
N SER A 392 -0.61 -13.72 4.85
CA SER A 392 0.21 -14.28 5.92
C SER A 392 1.71 -14.36 5.55
N TYR A 393 2.01 -14.50 4.28
CA TYR A 393 3.39 -14.54 3.78
C TYR A 393 4.01 -13.14 3.54
N GLY A 394 3.26 -12.06 3.76
CA GLY A 394 3.80 -10.69 3.75
C GLY A 394 4.30 -10.18 2.40
N VAL A 395 3.83 -10.75 1.29
CA VAL A 395 4.33 -10.44 -0.06
C VAL A 395 3.24 -10.00 -1.05
N PRO A 396 2.44 -8.97 -0.73
CA PRO A 396 1.32 -8.56 -1.59
C PRO A 396 1.78 -8.08 -2.98
N GLY A 397 2.98 -7.53 -3.09
CA GLY A 397 3.55 -7.06 -4.36
C GLY A 397 3.89 -8.18 -5.33
N LEU A 398 4.14 -9.40 -4.86
CA LEU A 398 4.42 -10.55 -5.73
C LEU A 398 3.18 -11.05 -6.47
N ARG A 399 1.99 -10.70 -6.00
CA ARG A 399 0.73 -11.12 -6.62
C ARG A 399 0.62 -12.64 -6.75
N LEU A 400 0.67 -13.37 -5.63
CA LEU A 400 0.55 -14.83 -5.57
C LEU A 400 -0.76 -15.29 -4.93
N GLY A 401 -1.40 -16.27 -5.53
CA GLY A 401 -2.50 -17.03 -4.98
C GLY A 401 -2.51 -18.44 -5.51
N ILE A 402 -3.16 -19.34 -4.79
CA ILE A 402 -3.37 -20.72 -5.22
C ILE A 402 -4.84 -21.09 -5.09
N LEU A 403 -5.25 -22.07 -5.90
CA LEU A 403 -6.51 -22.79 -5.75
C LEU A 403 -6.21 -24.28 -5.88
N ALA A 404 -6.78 -25.06 -4.98
CA ALA A 404 -6.63 -26.51 -4.97
C ALA A 404 -7.98 -27.21 -4.88
N SER A 405 -8.10 -28.37 -5.55
CA SER A 405 -9.28 -29.24 -5.50
C SER A 405 -8.91 -30.69 -5.82
N GLY A 406 -9.71 -31.63 -5.34
CA GLY A 406 -9.67 -33.02 -5.79
C GLY A 406 -10.17 -33.22 -7.23
N ASP A 407 -10.89 -32.25 -7.80
CA ASP A 407 -11.37 -32.21 -9.18
C ASP A 407 -10.24 -31.77 -10.14
N ALA A 408 -9.38 -32.72 -10.50
CA ALA A 408 -8.24 -32.48 -11.37
C ALA A 408 -8.65 -31.99 -12.78
N GLU A 409 -9.86 -32.34 -13.26
CA GLU A 409 -10.37 -31.90 -14.56
C GLU A 409 -10.76 -30.43 -14.53
N ALA A 410 -11.43 -29.99 -13.46
CA ALA A 410 -11.72 -28.58 -13.24
C ALA A 410 -10.42 -27.77 -13.12
N ILE A 411 -9.43 -28.24 -12.37
CA ILE A 411 -8.10 -27.59 -12.28
C ILE A 411 -7.43 -27.51 -13.65
N ALA A 412 -7.42 -28.60 -14.43
CA ALA A 412 -6.84 -28.60 -15.77
C ALA A 412 -7.54 -27.60 -16.71
N THR A 413 -8.85 -27.47 -16.59
CA THR A 413 -9.63 -26.47 -17.35
C THR A 413 -9.26 -25.05 -16.93
N MET A 414 -9.14 -24.78 -15.64
CA MET A 414 -8.72 -23.47 -15.14
C MET A 414 -7.28 -23.13 -15.57
N LYS A 415 -6.36 -24.10 -15.60
CA LYS A 415 -4.99 -23.90 -16.11
C LYS A 415 -4.93 -23.47 -17.59
N LYS A 416 -5.95 -23.80 -18.38
CA LYS A 416 -6.06 -23.35 -19.78
C LYS A 416 -6.62 -21.94 -19.92
N ASP A 417 -7.36 -21.44 -18.93
CA ASP A 417 -7.98 -20.12 -18.97
C ASP A 417 -7.05 -18.99 -18.57
N VAL A 418 -6.09 -19.27 -17.68
CA VAL A 418 -5.13 -18.25 -17.26
C VAL A 418 -4.11 -17.99 -18.36
N ALA A 419 -3.57 -16.77 -18.39
CA ALA A 419 -2.61 -16.37 -19.38
C ALA A 419 -1.31 -17.20 -19.28
N ILE A 420 -0.62 -17.38 -20.42
CA ILE A 420 0.76 -17.89 -20.38
C ILE A 420 1.63 -16.93 -19.56
N TRP A 421 2.50 -17.46 -18.69
CA TRP A 421 3.32 -16.66 -17.76
C TRP A 421 2.47 -15.74 -16.87
N ASN A 422 1.38 -16.26 -16.35
CA ASN A 422 0.42 -15.49 -15.54
C ASN A 422 0.99 -14.96 -14.23
N ILE A 423 2.08 -15.52 -13.73
CA ILE A 423 2.82 -14.98 -12.58
C ILE A 423 4.18 -14.45 -13.04
N ASN A 424 4.75 -13.53 -12.26
CA ASN A 424 6.05 -12.95 -12.56
C ASN A 424 7.23 -13.80 -12.01
N SER A 425 8.44 -13.55 -12.49
CA SER A 425 9.65 -14.28 -12.10
C SER A 425 9.98 -14.15 -10.60
N PHE A 426 9.69 -12.99 -9.99
CA PHE A 426 9.88 -12.79 -8.56
C PHE A 426 8.96 -13.69 -7.73
N ALA A 427 7.72 -13.86 -8.18
CA ALA A 427 6.74 -14.74 -7.55
C ALA A 427 7.14 -16.22 -7.63
N GLU A 428 7.60 -16.68 -8.80
CA GLU A 428 8.14 -18.03 -8.97
C GLU A 428 9.35 -18.26 -8.08
N PHE A 429 10.33 -17.35 -8.12
CA PHE A 429 11.55 -17.47 -7.31
C PHE A 429 11.24 -17.49 -5.82
N TYR A 430 10.32 -16.63 -5.36
CA TYR A 430 9.84 -16.66 -3.98
C TYR A 430 9.31 -18.05 -3.58
N MET A 431 8.46 -18.66 -4.40
CA MET A 431 7.95 -20.01 -4.13
C MET A 431 9.07 -21.06 -4.10
N GLN A 432 10.10 -20.92 -4.94
CA GLN A 432 11.24 -21.84 -4.96
C GLN A 432 12.06 -21.79 -3.68
N ILE A 433 12.30 -20.58 -3.14
CA ILE A 433 13.17 -20.40 -1.95
C ILE A 433 12.41 -20.46 -0.62
N TYR A 434 11.08 -20.32 -0.63
CA TYR A 434 10.24 -20.23 0.59
C TYR A 434 10.54 -21.33 1.61
N GLU A 435 10.80 -22.56 1.18
CA GLU A 435 11.03 -23.69 2.08
C GLU A 435 12.21 -23.46 3.04
N LYS A 436 13.22 -22.71 2.61
CA LYS A 436 14.38 -22.34 3.44
C LYS A 436 13.98 -21.45 4.63
N TYR A 437 12.82 -20.79 4.54
CA TYR A 437 12.37 -19.75 5.46
C TYR A 437 11.11 -20.14 6.26
N LYS A 438 10.65 -21.41 6.16
CA LYS A 438 9.46 -21.88 6.89
C LYS A 438 9.53 -21.66 8.41
N SER A 439 10.71 -21.85 9.01
CA SER A 439 10.90 -21.61 10.45
C SER A 439 10.77 -20.12 10.82
N SER A 440 11.28 -19.23 9.97
CA SER A 440 11.15 -17.79 10.16
C SER A 440 9.69 -17.33 9.96
N TYR A 441 9.00 -17.94 9.01
CA TYR A 441 7.57 -17.73 8.82
C TYR A 441 6.76 -18.12 10.06
N ALA A 442 7.00 -19.32 10.60
CA ALA A 442 6.32 -19.78 11.82
C ALA A 442 6.61 -18.88 13.02
N ALA A 443 7.86 -18.45 13.19
CA ALA A 443 8.24 -17.49 14.24
C ALA A 443 7.54 -16.15 14.07
N GLY A 444 7.41 -15.66 12.83
CA GLY A 444 6.67 -14.45 12.49
C GLY A 444 5.20 -14.55 12.86
N LEU A 445 4.54 -15.69 12.61
CA LEU A 445 3.15 -15.93 13.00
C LEU A 445 3.00 -15.98 14.53
N THR A 446 3.91 -16.64 15.25
CA THR A 446 3.88 -16.66 16.73
C THR A 446 3.96 -15.25 17.31
N ARG A 447 4.85 -14.40 16.78
CA ARG A 447 4.93 -13.00 17.18
C ARG A 447 3.64 -12.25 16.83
N PHE A 448 3.11 -12.50 15.65
CA PHE A 448 1.86 -11.89 15.21
C PHE A 448 0.69 -12.19 16.17
N TYR A 449 0.54 -13.41 16.66
CA TYR A 449 -0.54 -13.76 17.59
C TYR A 449 -0.46 -12.94 18.88
N GLN A 450 0.75 -12.74 19.41
CA GLN A 450 0.97 -11.91 20.61
C GLN A 450 0.61 -10.43 20.33
N THR A 451 1.06 -9.90 19.20
CA THR A 451 0.77 -8.53 18.78
C THR A 451 -0.72 -8.30 18.58
N ARG A 452 -1.43 -9.23 17.90
CA ARG A 452 -2.88 -9.14 17.74
C ARG A 452 -3.61 -9.15 19.08
N LYS A 453 -3.23 -10.03 19.99
CA LYS A 453 -3.84 -10.11 21.32
C LYS A 453 -3.70 -8.78 22.05
N LYS A 454 -2.48 -8.24 22.11
CA LYS A 454 -2.21 -6.95 22.75
C LYS A 454 -2.97 -5.81 22.09
N PHE A 455 -3.03 -5.78 20.77
CA PHE A 455 -3.73 -4.73 20.04
C PHE A 455 -5.26 -4.76 20.28
N ILE A 456 -5.85 -5.95 20.36
CA ILE A 456 -7.27 -6.12 20.72
C ILE A 456 -7.54 -5.58 22.14
N GLU A 457 -6.66 -5.89 23.09
CA GLU A 457 -6.75 -5.37 24.46
C GLU A 457 -6.68 -3.84 24.49
N ASP A 458 -5.74 -3.25 23.76
CA ASP A 458 -5.56 -1.80 23.69
C ASP A 458 -6.75 -1.09 23.01
N LEU A 459 -7.29 -1.67 21.92
CA LEU A 459 -8.50 -1.15 21.25
C LEU A 459 -9.73 -1.20 22.17
N ALA A 460 -9.85 -2.23 23.01
CA ALA A 460 -10.96 -2.37 23.94
C ALA A 460 -10.96 -1.30 25.07
N GLU A 461 -9.83 -0.62 25.29
CA GLU A 461 -9.76 0.53 26.22
C GLU A 461 -10.38 1.81 25.63
N ILE A 462 -10.68 1.86 24.33
CA ILE A 462 -11.26 3.05 23.68
C ILE A 462 -12.78 3.08 23.89
N PRO A 463 -13.35 4.05 24.65
CA PRO A 463 -14.73 3.99 25.14
C PRO A 463 -15.82 4.08 24.08
N PHE A 464 -15.49 4.57 22.86
CA PHE A 464 -16.41 4.66 21.74
C PHE A 464 -16.29 3.48 20.76
N LEU A 465 -15.38 2.50 21.02
CA LEU A 465 -15.23 1.31 20.21
C LEU A 465 -15.74 0.07 20.96
N ARG A 466 -16.48 -0.77 20.27
CA ARG A 466 -16.77 -2.14 20.67
C ARG A 466 -16.00 -3.07 19.74
N VAL A 467 -15.04 -3.78 20.29
CA VAL A 467 -14.14 -4.66 19.55
C VAL A 467 -14.78 -6.03 19.36
N ILE A 468 -14.83 -6.53 18.12
CA ILE A 468 -15.33 -7.86 17.77
C ILE A 468 -14.15 -8.84 17.79
N PRO A 469 -14.25 -10.00 18.48
CA PRO A 469 -13.19 -11.02 18.47
C PRO A 469 -12.85 -11.49 17.06
N SER A 470 -11.55 -11.57 16.74
CA SER A 470 -11.08 -11.92 15.41
C SER A 470 -10.00 -12.99 15.43
N GLN A 471 -10.07 -13.94 14.50
CA GLN A 471 -9.00 -14.91 14.22
C GLN A 471 -8.21 -14.58 12.94
N ALA A 472 -8.46 -13.41 12.34
CA ALA A 472 -7.73 -12.90 11.18
C ALA A 472 -6.64 -11.90 11.57
N ASN A 473 -6.02 -11.27 10.58
CA ASN A 473 -5.04 -10.20 10.79
C ASN A 473 -5.68 -8.79 10.74
N TYR A 474 -6.90 -8.69 11.15
CA TYR A 474 -7.66 -7.45 11.31
C TYR A 474 -8.68 -7.61 12.43
N VAL A 475 -9.17 -6.48 12.90
CA VAL A 475 -10.19 -6.39 13.93
C VAL A 475 -11.36 -5.58 13.38
N LEU A 476 -12.57 -6.11 13.53
CA LEU A 476 -13.80 -5.37 13.28
C LEU A 476 -14.17 -4.62 14.55
N CYS A 477 -14.39 -3.31 14.43
CA CYS A 477 -14.83 -2.48 15.54
C CYS A 477 -16.13 -1.78 15.20
N GLU A 478 -17.12 -1.85 16.10
CA GLU A 478 -18.30 -1.01 16.05
C GLU A 478 -18.03 0.32 16.76
N ILE A 479 -18.42 1.41 16.13
CA ILE A 479 -18.39 2.73 16.76
C ILE A 479 -19.74 2.93 17.44
N THR A 480 -19.73 3.01 18.78
CA THR A 480 -20.95 2.98 19.60
C THR A 480 -21.50 4.37 19.91
N LYS A 481 -20.69 5.40 19.78
CA LYS A 481 -21.04 6.80 20.09
C LYS A 481 -20.02 7.78 19.54
N ASP A 482 -20.30 9.05 19.63
CA ASP A 482 -19.44 10.22 19.39
C ASP A 482 -19.08 10.44 17.91
N TYR A 483 -18.91 9.37 17.10
CA TYR A 483 -18.49 9.45 15.69
C TYR A 483 -19.29 8.50 14.81
N THR A 484 -19.45 8.85 13.55
CA THR A 484 -19.74 7.89 12.48
C THR A 484 -18.44 7.23 12.00
N SER A 485 -18.54 6.09 11.32
CA SER A 485 -17.35 5.41 10.75
C SER A 485 -16.60 6.27 9.73
N THR A 486 -17.33 7.05 8.93
CA THR A 486 -16.75 7.98 7.97
C THR A 486 -16.06 9.16 8.65
N GLU A 487 -16.67 9.76 9.69
CA GLU A 487 -16.05 10.83 10.46
C GLU A 487 -14.76 10.37 11.14
N LEU A 488 -14.79 9.24 11.86
CA LEU A 488 -13.59 8.70 12.50
C LEU A 488 -12.46 8.43 11.51
N THR A 489 -12.79 7.81 10.37
CA THR A 489 -11.80 7.52 9.32
C THR A 489 -11.24 8.80 8.72
N THR A 490 -12.08 9.82 8.53
CA THR A 490 -11.66 11.13 8.01
C THR A 490 -10.72 11.84 8.97
N ILE A 491 -11.06 11.87 10.26
CA ILE A 491 -10.22 12.52 11.29
C ILE A 491 -8.84 11.85 11.37
N LEU A 492 -8.80 10.52 11.42
CA LEU A 492 -7.53 9.78 11.47
C LEU A 492 -6.69 9.99 10.20
N LEU A 493 -7.33 10.15 9.04
CA LEU A 493 -6.63 10.40 7.78
C LEU A 493 -5.93 11.78 7.76
N GLU A 494 -6.43 12.77 8.48
CA GLU A 494 -5.72 14.05 8.63
C GLU A 494 -4.40 13.88 9.41
N ASP A 495 -4.35 12.91 10.33
CA ASP A 495 -3.13 12.50 11.04
C ASP A 495 -2.33 11.42 10.26
N ASN A 496 -2.57 11.27 8.94
CA ASN A 496 -1.96 10.26 8.05
C ASN A 496 -2.19 8.80 8.49
N ILE A 497 -3.29 8.50 9.14
CA ILE A 497 -3.68 7.14 9.53
C ILE A 497 -4.93 6.73 8.75
N LEU A 498 -4.81 5.72 7.89
CA LEU A 498 -5.91 5.23 7.07
C LEU A 498 -6.45 3.90 7.59
N ILE A 499 -7.67 3.92 8.13
CA ILE A 499 -8.44 2.72 8.51
C ILE A 499 -9.56 2.45 7.48
N LYS A 500 -10.14 1.27 7.50
CA LYS A 500 -11.19 0.90 6.53
C LYS A 500 -12.58 1.25 7.05
N ASP A 501 -13.18 2.29 6.49
CA ASP A 501 -14.61 2.59 6.64
C ASP A 501 -15.46 1.48 5.98
N LEU A 502 -16.46 0.99 6.70
CA LEU A 502 -17.40 -0.05 6.25
C LEU A 502 -18.85 0.46 6.10
N SER A 503 -19.08 1.77 6.18
CA SER A 503 -20.44 2.37 6.10
C SER A 503 -21.21 1.98 4.84
N THR A 504 -20.51 1.76 3.73
CA THR A 504 -21.11 1.39 2.43
C THR A 504 -21.11 -0.11 2.15
N LYS A 505 -20.58 -0.94 3.07
CA LYS A 505 -20.47 -2.37 2.87
C LYS A 505 -21.81 -3.07 3.11
N LYS A 506 -22.19 -3.98 2.19
CA LYS A 506 -23.39 -4.81 2.32
C LYS A 506 -23.39 -5.60 3.62
N GLY A 507 -24.51 -5.56 4.35
CA GLY A 507 -24.69 -6.17 5.67
C GLY A 507 -24.37 -5.25 6.84
N PHE A 508 -23.93 -3.99 6.58
CA PHE A 508 -23.72 -2.95 7.59
C PHE A 508 -24.63 -1.74 7.41
N GLU A 509 -25.66 -1.86 6.60
CA GLU A 509 -26.55 -0.73 6.29
C GLU A 509 -27.08 -0.04 7.58
N GLY A 510 -26.78 1.25 7.71
CA GLY A 510 -27.17 2.06 8.86
C GLY A 510 -26.36 1.84 10.14
N LYS A 511 -25.34 0.99 10.09
CA LYS A 511 -24.47 0.69 11.24
C LYS A 511 -23.09 1.32 11.04
N GLN A 512 -22.39 1.58 12.14
CA GLN A 512 -21.11 2.26 12.16
C GLN A 512 -19.99 1.28 12.51
N TYR A 513 -19.32 0.75 11.49
CA TYR A 513 -18.22 -0.20 11.66
C TYR A 513 -16.98 0.24 10.90
N VAL A 514 -15.83 -0.05 11.49
CA VAL A 514 -14.53 0.08 10.83
C VAL A 514 -13.77 -1.25 10.95
N ARG A 515 -12.95 -1.55 9.94
CA ARG A 515 -12.01 -2.67 9.99
C ARG A 515 -10.60 -2.11 10.10
N ILE A 516 -9.84 -2.60 11.07
CA ILE A 516 -8.49 -2.15 11.37
C ILE A 516 -7.54 -3.33 11.19
N ALA A 517 -6.55 -3.24 10.31
CA ALA A 517 -5.51 -4.25 10.17
C ALA A 517 -4.64 -4.32 11.43
N VAL A 518 -4.17 -5.50 11.78
CA VAL A 518 -3.13 -5.66 12.79
C VAL A 518 -1.78 -5.48 12.12
N ARG A 519 -1.05 -4.42 12.51
CA ARG A 519 0.30 -4.11 12.07
C ARG A 519 1.32 -4.52 13.13
N ASP A 520 2.56 -4.06 13.01
CA ASP A 520 3.54 -4.26 14.07
C ASP A 520 3.21 -3.47 15.34
N GLU A 521 3.99 -3.67 16.37
CA GLU A 521 3.73 -3.08 17.69
C GLU A 521 3.82 -1.55 17.67
N GLU A 522 4.75 -0.98 16.89
CA GLU A 522 4.99 0.46 16.82
C GLU A 522 3.81 1.16 16.11
N ASP A 523 3.46 0.70 14.92
CA ASP A 523 2.34 1.23 14.14
C ASP A 523 1.01 1.11 14.92
N ASN A 524 0.78 -0.04 15.57
CA ASN A 524 -0.42 -0.24 16.38
C ASN A 524 -0.50 0.76 17.53
N GLN A 525 0.63 1.04 18.21
CA GLN A 525 0.66 2.04 19.29
C GLN A 525 0.42 3.46 18.78
N MET A 526 0.90 3.81 17.59
CA MET A 526 0.60 5.10 16.97
C MET A 526 -0.91 5.30 16.74
N LEU A 527 -1.60 4.28 16.23
CA LEU A 527 -3.06 4.34 16.09
C LEU A 527 -3.77 4.45 17.46
N ILE A 528 -3.37 3.66 18.45
CA ILE A 528 -3.95 3.74 19.80
C ILE A 528 -3.74 5.13 20.40
N PHE A 529 -2.56 5.73 20.23
CA PHE A 529 -2.28 7.08 20.66
C PHE A 529 -3.21 8.10 19.98
N ALA A 530 -3.37 8.02 18.67
CA ALA A 530 -4.27 8.89 17.91
C ALA A 530 -5.74 8.75 18.39
N LEU A 531 -6.22 7.51 18.59
CA LEU A 531 -7.57 7.26 19.11
C LEU A 531 -7.76 7.82 20.53
N LYS A 532 -6.76 7.67 21.42
CA LYS A 532 -6.81 8.24 22.78
C LYS A 532 -6.76 9.77 22.77
N ALA A 533 -6.06 10.39 21.82
CA ALA A 533 -6.04 11.85 21.68
C ALA A 533 -7.43 12.43 21.35
N LEU A 534 -8.28 11.68 20.66
CA LEU A 534 -9.67 12.09 20.39
C LEU A 534 -10.55 12.18 21.64
N LEU A 535 -10.17 11.51 22.74
CA LEU A 535 -10.89 11.59 24.02
C LEU A 535 -10.61 12.89 24.78
N LEU A 536 -9.59 13.64 24.36
CA LEU A 536 -9.19 14.90 24.99
C LEU A 536 -9.77 16.13 24.29
N LYS A 537 -10.34 15.93 23.10
CA LYS A 537 -11.03 16.96 22.32
C LYS A 537 -12.52 16.98 22.64
#